data_4101a117973c42a44937690d9c2dca2e
#
_entry.id   4101a117973c42a44937690d9c2dca2e
#
_cell.length_a   1.000
_cell.length_b   1.000
_cell.length_c   1.000
_cell.angle_alpha   90.00
_cell.angle_beta   90.00
_cell.angle_gamma   90.00
#
_symmetry.space_group_name_H-M   'P 1'
#
loop_
_entity.id
_entity.type
_entity.pdbx_description
1 polymer ?
#
loop_
_entity_poly.entity_id
_entity_poly.type
_entity_poly.pdbx_seq_one_letter_code
_entity_poly.pdbx_strand_id
1 'polypeptide(L)' 'QHIATLNDISKSDMPIIADIFTIAQALAQEQNIAESGYRLINNCNVDGGQTVFHIHFHLLGGKQLIHNLG' A
#
# COMPACT_ATOMS: atom_id res chain seq x y z
N GLN A 1 -0.94 -0.97 -18.18
CA GLN A 1 0.30 -1.65 -17.83
C GLN A 1 0.09 -2.55 -16.61
N HIS A 2 0.41 -3.82 -16.78
CA HIS A 2 0.19 -4.81 -15.72
C HIS A 2 1.48 -5.06 -14.94
N ILE A 3 1.42 -4.84 -13.62
CA ILE A 3 2.52 -5.14 -12.71
C ILE A 3 1.99 -6.16 -11.70
N ALA A 4 2.54 -7.37 -11.68
CA ALA A 4 2.01 -8.44 -10.86
C ALA A 4 2.40 -8.29 -9.39
N THR A 5 3.66 -8.01 -9.12
CA THR A 5 4.19 -7.94 -7.74
C THR A 5 5.16 -6.78 -7.58
N LEU A 6 5.50 -6.51 -6.31
CA LEU A 6 6.52 -5.50 -5.98
C LEU A 6 7.86 -5.79 -6.69
N ASN A 7 8.18 -7.06 -6.88
CA ASN A 7 9.44 -7.44 -7.53
C ASN A 7 9.50 -7.05 -9.01
N ASP A 8 8.35 -6.78 -9.61
CA ASP A 8 8.25 -6.48 -11.03
C ASP A 8 8.25 -4.99 -11.34
N ILE A 9 8.35 -4.15 -10.31
CA ILE A 9 8.41 -2.70 -10.47
C ILE A 9 9.79 -2.33 -11.01
N SER A 10 9.81 -1.57 -12.11
CA SER A 10 11.04 -1.02 -12.67
C SER A 10 11.17 0.46 -12.31
N LYS A 11 12.34 1.03 -12.60
CA LYS A 11 12.55 2.46 -12.37
C LYS A 11 11.57 3.31 -13.18
N SER A 12 11.19 2.85 -14.37
CA SER A 12 10.24 3.58 -15.21
C SER A 12 8.82 3.58 -14.64
N ASP A 13 8.52 2.67 -13.70
CA ASP A 13 7.22 2.62 -13.04
C ASP A 13 7.15 3.53 -11.80
N MET A 14 8.28 4.11 -11.37
CA MET A 14 8.32 4.91 -10.14
C MET A 14 7.34 6.08 -10.12
N PRO A 15 7.08 6.80 -11.22
CA PRO A 15 6.06 7.85 -11.18
C PRO A 15 4.68 7.33 -10.75
N ILE A 16 4.30 6.12 -11.19
CA ILE A 16 3.03 5.51 -10.81
C ILE A 16 3.04 5.16 -9.32
N ILE A 17 4.15 4.64 -8.82
CA ILE A 17 4.30 4.28 -7.41
C ILE A 17 4.26 5.54 -6.54
N ALA A 18 4.91 6.62 -6.98
CA ALA A 18 4.85 7.90 -6.29
C ALA A 18 3.42 8.41 -6.20
N ASP A 19 2.64 8.25 -7.27
CA ASP A 19 1.23 8.63 -7.28
C ASP A 19 0.42 7.85 -6.26
N ILE A 20 0.72 6.56 -6.06
CA ILE A 20 0.05 5.74 -5.06
C ILE A 20 0.27 6.31 -3.66
N PHE A 21 1.49 6.71 -3.34
CA PHE A 21 1.80 7.32 -2.04
C PHE A 21 1.09 8.66 -1.86
N THR A 22 1.06 9.47 -2.91
CA THR A 22 0.36 10.76 -2.88
C THR A 22 -1.13 10.57 -2.65
N ILE A 23 -1.73 9.58 -3.33
CA ILE A 23 -3.14 9.25 -3.15
C ILE A 23 -3.40 8.75 -1.73
N ALA A 24 -2.51 7.91 -1.19
CA ALA A 24 -2.65 7.42 0.18
C ALA A 24 -2.65 8.55 1.18
N GLN A 25 -1.75 9.53 1.02
CA GLN A 25 -1.71 10.72 1.87
C GLN A 25 -3.02 11.51 1.80
N ALA A 26 -3.54 11.71 0.59
CA ALA A 26 -4.77 12.45 0.40
C ALA A 26 -5.96 11.72 1.02
N LEU A 27 -6.04 10.41 0.85
CA LEU A 27 -7.10 9.59 1.44
C LEU A 27 -7.03 9.62 2.96
N ALA A 28 -5.83 9.57 3.54
CA ALA A 28 -5.67 9.63 4.99
C ALA A 28 -6.18 10.95 5.55
N GLN A 29 -5.91 12.07 4.86
CA GLN A 29 -6.45 13.36 5.24
C GLN A 29 -7.98 13.39 5.16
N GLU A 30 -8.51 12.90 4.05
CA GLU A 30 -9.95 12.91 3.80
C GLU A 30 -10.69 12.07 4.84
N GLN A 31 -10.12 10.94 5.24
CA GLN A 31 -10.72 10.03 6.22
C GLN A 31 -10.38 10.40 7.67
N ASN A 32 -9.66 11.50 7.87
CA ASN A 32 -9.29 12.00 9.20
C ASN A 32 -8.43 11.01 10.00
N ILE A 33 -7.55 10.28 9.33
CA ILE A 33 -6.65 9.33 9.99
C ILE A 33 -5.18 9.74 9.85
N ALA A 34 -4.90 10.89 9.24
CA ALA A 34 -3.52 11.33 9.00
C ALA A 34 -2.76 11.56 10.30
N GLU A 35 -3.40 12.21 11.29
CA GLU A 35 -2.74 12.53 12.56
C GLU A 35 -2.68 11.35 13.51
N SER A 36 -3.77 10.59 13.63
CA SER A 36 -3.80 9.43 14.50
C SER A 36 -2.93 8.29 13.97
N GLY A 37 -2.80 8.21 12.67
CA GLY A 37 -1.92 7.24 12.04
C GLY A 37 -2.64 6.20 11.20
N TYR A 38 -1.89 5.63 10.29
CA TYR A 38 -2.42 4.62 9.38
C TYR A 38 -1.28 3.71 8.92
N ARG A 39 -1.66 2.63 8.26
CA ARG A 39 -0.71 1.63 7.76
C ARG A 39 -0.96 1.41 6.28
N LEU A 40 0.12 1.48 5.50
CA LEU A 40 0.08 1.21 4.07
C LEU A 40 0.80 -0.12 3.85
N ILE A 41 0.12 -1.06 3.19
CA ILE A 41 0.63 -2.43 3.04
C ILE A 41 0.67 -2.81 1.57
N ASN A 42 1.78 -3.39 1.14
CA ASN A 42 1.86 -4.12 -0.10
C ASN A 42 2.28 -5.56 0.23
N ASN A 43 1.51 -6.53 -0.27
CA ASN A 43 1.83 -7.94 -0.11
C ASN A 43 2.48 -8.45 -1.40
N CYS A 44 3.65 -9.06 -1.28
CA CYS A 44 4.43 -9.55 -2.42
C CYS A 44 4.57 -11.05 -2.32
N ASN A 45 4.06 -11.76 -3.31
CA ASN A 45 4.14 -13.21 -3.45
C ASN A 45 3.47 -13.98 -2.31
N VAL A 46 3.53 -15.30 -2.36
CA VAL A 46 2.74 -16.19 -1.50
C VAL A 46 3.07 -15.99 -0.03
N ASP A 47 4.35 -15.98 0.33
CA ASP A 47 4.73 -15.82 1.74
C ASP A 47 4.42 -14.44 2.28
N GLY A 48 4.27 -13.45 1.42
CA GLY A 48 3.83 -12.10 1.78
C GLY A 48 2.32 -11.96 1.88
N GLY A 49 1.58 -13.03 1.59
CA GLY A 49 0.13 -13.03 1.67
C GLY A 49 -0.57 -12.48 0.43
N GLN A 50 0.13 -12.42 -0.71
CA GLN A 50 -0.49 -11.95 -1.94
C GLN A 50 -1.38 -13.05 -2.53
N THR A 51 -2.64 -12.73 -2.78
CA THR A 51 -3.62 -13.68 -3.35
C THR A 51 -4.07 -13.29 -4.74
N VAL A 52 -3.96 -12.00 -5.08
CA VAL A 52 -4.28 -11.49 -6.43
C VAL A 52 -3.00 -10.93 -7.02
N PHE A 53 -2.58 -11.46 -8.18
CA PHE A 53 -1.30 -11.09 -8.78
C PHE A 53 -1.44 -9.95 -9.78
N HIS A 54 -1.94 -8.85 -9.23
CA HIS A 54 -1.92 -7.52 -9.81
C HIS A 54 -1.59 -6.59 -8.65
N ILE A 55 -0.50 -5.84 -8.74
CA ILE A 55 0.01 -5.07 -7.61
C ILE A 55 -1.06 -4.13 -7.05
N HIS A 56 -1.20 -4.13 -5.74
CA HIS A 56 -2.14 -3.26 -5.05
C HIS A 56 -1.64 -2.99 -3.64
N PHE A 57 -2.21 -1.95 -3.03
CA PHE A 57 -1.86 -1.51 -1.70
C PHE A 57 -3.12 -1.41 -0.86
N HIS A 58 -2.97 -1.71 0.44
CA HIS A 58 -4.05 -1.57 1.41
C HIS A 58 -3.75 -0.39 2.32
N LEU A 59 -4.74 0.45 2.57
CA LEU A 59 -4.64 1.55 3.52
C LEU A 59 -5.56 1.25 4.69
N LEU A 60 -4.97 1.12 5.89
CA LEU A 60 -5.72 0.76 7.10
C LEU A 60 -5.54 1.83 8.17
N GLY A 61 -6.63 2.21 8.80
CA GLY A 61 -6.59 3.19 9.87
C GLY A 61 -7.96 3.31 10.52
N GLY A 62 -8.09 4.31 11.40
CA GLY A 62 -9.36 4.57 12.07
C GLY A 62 -9.50 3.87 13.40
N LYS A 63 -8.51 3.07 13.80
CA LYS A 63 -8.46 2.45 15.11
C LYS A 63 -7.02 2.07 15.41
N GLN A 64 -6.74 1.74 16.67
CA GLN A 64 -5.41 1.25 17.04
C GLN A 64 -5.18 -0.11 16.37
N LEU A 65 -4.17 -0.18 15.51
CA LEU A 65 -3.80 -1.41 14.83
C LEU A 65 -2.82 -2.20 15.72
N ILE A 66 -2.89 -3.52 15.63
CA ILE A 66 -1.98 -4.36 16.41
C ILE A 66 -0.57 -4.29 15.83
N HIS A 67 0.43 -4.53 16.68
CA HIS A 67 1.83 -4.43 16.29
C HIS A 67 2.37 -5.66 15.57
N ASN A 68 1.61 -6.74 15.52
CA ASN A 68 2.04 -7.96 14.88
C ASN A 68 2.21 -7.74 13.37
N LEU A 69 3.42 -7.93 12.88
CA LEU A 69 3.75 -7.73 11.47
C LEU A 69 3.95 -9.05 10.73
N GLY A 70 3.71 -10.13 11.36
CA GLY A 70 3.89 -11.43 10.74
C GLY A 70 3.14 -12.53 11.41
#